data_d272bb132d1712421e9612dd24595110
#
_entry.id   d272bb132d1712421e9612dd24595110
#
_cell.length_a   1.000
_cell.length_b   1.000
_cell.length_c   1.000
_cell.angle_alpha   90.00
_cell.angle_beta   90.00
_cell.angle_gamma   90.00
#
_symmetry.space_group_name_H-M   'P 1'
#
loop_
_entity.id
_entity.type
_entity.pdbx_description
1 polymer ?
#
loop_
_entity_poly.entity_id
_entity_poly.type
_entity_poly.pdbx_seq_one_letter_code
_entity_poly.pdbx_strand_id
1 'polypeptide(L)'
;MKKGKLIIISAPSGCGKSTIIGDIMDRGELDLQFSVSATNRKPREGEVDGVSYHFLSDRQFKDLIAEGAFVEYEQVYPGRFYGTLRSEIQNRVDSGHNVILDIDVKGGVNVKRQFGSDAISIFIAPPSIDELRNRLRGRGSDSEEEIEQRVGRAAFELGFQGDYDHVVVNNTLPEAIGEVESLISGFINN
;
A
#
# COMPACT_ATOMS: atom_id res chain seq x y z
N MET A 1 -19.46 0.48 -20.01
CA MET A 1 -19.18 1.30 -18.80
C MET A 1 -17.68 1.62 -18.80
N LYS A 2 -17.27 2.81 -18.35
CA LYS A 2 -15.85 3.16 -18.19
C LYS A 2 -15.29 2.22 -17.11
N LYS A 3 -14.13 1.60 -17.36
CA LYS A 3 -13.43 0.81 -16.35
C LYS A 3 -12.92 1.71 -15.25
N GLY A 4 -12.91 1.23 -14.02
CA GLY A 4 -12.25 1.91 -12.92
C GLY A 4 -10.73 1.95 -13.09
N LYS A 5 -10.08 2.76 -12.29
CA LYS A 5 -8.63 2.97 -12.29
C LYS A 5 -8.00 2.33 -11.05
N LEU A 6 -6.72 2.01 -11.15
CA LEU A 6 -5.96 1.43 -10.04
C LEU A 6 -4.99 2.46 -9.45
N ILE A 7 -5.05 2.66 -8.15
CA ILE A 7 -4.20 3.59 -7.41
C ILE A 7 -3.29 2.77 -6.49
N ILE A 8 -1.99 2.87 -6.69
CA ILE A 8 -0.97 2.15 -5.91
C ILE A 8 -0.28 3.17 -5.01
N ILE A 9 -0.36 2.95 -3.70
CA ILE A 9 0.37 3.78 -2.72
C ILE A 9 1.32 2.89 -1.93
N SER A 10 2.59 3.25 -1.95
CA SER A 10 3.62 2.58 -1.17
C SER A 10 4.47 3.59 -0.40
N ALA A 11 5.03 3.15 0.69
CA ALA A 11 5.89 3.96 1.54
C ALA A 11 6.75 3.08 2.43
N PRO A 12 7.91 3.55 2.88
CA PRO A 12 8.59 2.96 4.01
C PRO A 12 7.75 3.01 5.28
N SER A 13 7.99 2.06 6.18
CA SER A 13 7.28 1.99 7.46
C SER A 13 7.48 3.29 8.26
N GLY A 14 6.40 3.90 8.72
CA GLY A 14 6.44 5.13 9.51
C GLY A 14 6.29 6.43 8.72
N CYS A 15 6.16 6.38 7.40
CA CYS A 15 6.04 7.58 6.55
C CYS A 15 4.62 8.19 6.48
N GLY A 16 3.64 7.64 7.23
CA GLY A 16 2.30 8.22 7.30
C GLY A 16 1.32 7.71 6.24
N LYS A 17 1.68 6.68 5.46
CA LYS A 17 0.85 6.11 4.38
C LYS A 17 -0.59 5.82 4.82
N SER A 18 -0.77 5.04 5.88
CA SER A 18 -2.11 4.65 6.35
C SER A 18 -2.95 5.84 6.82
N THR A 19 -2.32 6.88 7.36
CA THR A 19 -3.01 8.11 7.75
C THR A 19 -3.47 8.89 6.52
N ILE A 20 -2.62 9.00 5.50
CA ILE A 20 -2.95 9.68 4.23
C ILE A 20 -4.10 8.94 3.52
N ILE A 21 -3.98 7.61 3.38
CA ILE A 21 -5.03 6.79 2.76
C ILE A 21 -6.34 6.91 3.53
N GLY A 22 -6.29 6.80 4.86
CA GLY A 22 -7.47 6.90 5.72
C GLY A 22 -8.19 8.24 5.55
N ASP A 23 -7.48 9.36 5.59
CA ASP A 23 -8.06 10.71 5.41
C ASP A 23 -8.74 10.84 4.03
N ILE A 24 -8.06 10.42 2.95
CA ILE A 24 -8.62 10.48 1.58
C ILE A 24 -9.88 9.59 1.45
N MET A 25 -9.85 8.39 2.04
CA MET A 25 -11.00 7.48 2.02
C MET A 25 -12.18 8.02 2.82
N ASP A 26 -11.92 8.62 3.98
CA ASP A 26 -12.96 9.18 4.88
C ASP A 26 -13.66 10.39 4.26
N ARG A 27 -12.96 11.19 3.45
CA ARG A 27 -13.58 12.30 2.70
C ARG A 27 -14.57 11.83 1.65
N GLY A 28 -14.34 10.66 1.04
CA GLY A 28 -15.24 10.06 0.07
C GLY A 28 -15.40 10.81 -1.26
N GLU A 29 -14.51 11.76 -1.57
CA GLU A 29 -14.63 12.65 -2.75
C GLU A 29 -14.22 11.97 -4.06
N LEU A 30 -13.41 10.90 -4.00
CA LEU A 30 -12.80 10.28 -5.17
C LEU A 30 -13.41 8.92 -5.57
N ASP A 31 -14.52 8.49 -4.95
CA ASP A 31 -15.15 7.17 -5.19
C ASP A 31 -14.11 6.02 -5.24
N LEU A 32 -13.31 5.93 -4.18
CA LEU A 32 -12.28 4.91 -4.04
C LEU A 32 -12.78 3.72 -3.24
N GLN A 33 -12.42 2.51 -3.67
CA GLN A 33 -12.62 1.28 -2.91
C GLN A 33 -11.27 0.72 -2.46
N PHE A 34 -11.14 0.44 -1.17
CA PHE A 34 -9.93 -0.18 -0.63
C PHE A 34 -9.85 -1.66 -1.02
N SER A 35 -8.69 -2.08 -1.53
CA SER A 35 -8.44 -3.50 -1.79
C SER A 35 -8.00 -4.20 -0.52
N VAL A 36 -8.72 -5.25 -0.14
CA VAL A 36 -8.38 -6.06 1.03
C VAL A 36 -7.30 -7.07 0.66
N SER A 37 -6.12 -6.95 1.27
CA SER A 37 -5.01 -7.88 1.06
C SER A 37 -5.27 -9.22 1.74
N ALA A 38 -4.68 -10.30 1.19
CA ALA A 38 -4.66 -11.61 1.83
C ALA A 38 -3.37 -11.82 2.64
N THR A 39 -3.46 -12.59 3.71
CA THR A 39 -2.31 -12.99 4.52
C THR A 39 -2.52 -14.37 5.15
N ASN A 40 -1.42 -15.11 5.39
CA ASN A 40 -1.45 -16.38 6.12
C ASN A 40 -1.16 -16.26 7.62
N ARG A 41 -0.97 -15.01 8.13
CA ARG A 41 -0.87 -14.84 9.57
C ARG A 41 -2.25 -14.93 10.25
N LYS A 42 -2.24 -15.28 11.52
CA LYS A 42 -3.47 -15.24 12.32
C LYS A 42 -3.97 -13.80 12.51
N PRO A 43 -5.29 -13.59 12.59
CA PRO A 43 -5.86 -12.29 12.97
C PRO A 43 -5.31 -11.82 14.32
N ARG A 44 -5.13 -10.52 14.47
CA ARG A 44 -4.90 -9.87 15.77
C ARG A 44 -6.23 -9.48 16.40
N GLU A 45 -6.17 -9.08 17.66
CA GLU A 45 -7.36 -8.54 18.35
C GLU A 45 -7.94 -7.34 17.58
N GLY A 46 -9.25 -7.37 17.33
CA GLY A 46 -9.96 -6.34 16.58
C GLY A 46 -9.89 -6.46 15.04
N GLU A 47 -9.09 -7.36 14.48
CA GLU A 47 -9.07 -7.59 13.02
C GLU A 47 -10.19 -8.54 12.60
N VAL A 48 -10.86 -8.20 11.48
CA VAL A 48 -11.99 -8.95 10.93
C VAL A 48 -11.63 -9.49 9.55
N ASP A 49 -11.93 -10.78 9.31
CA ASP A 49 -11.73 -11.42 8.01
C ASP A 49 -12.59 -10.77 6.93
N GLY A 50 -11.99 -10.54 5.75
CA GLY A 50 -12.63 -9.86 4.62
C GLY A 50 -12.74 -8.34 4.78
N VAL A 51 -12.33 -7.79 5.93
CA VAL A 51 -12.30 -6.33 6.19
C VAL A 51 -10.87 -5.84 6.40
N SER A 52 -10.18 -6.41 7.40
CA SER A 52 -8.78 -6.04 7.68
C SER A 52 -7.84 -6.75 6.71
N TYR A 53 -8.06 -8.04 6.53
CA TYR A 53 -7.38 -8.94 5.59
C TYR A 53 -8.29 -10.10 5.23
N HIS A 54 -8.00 -10.78 4.11
CA HIS A 54 -8.45 -12.16 3.89
C HIS A 54 -7.45 -13.08 4.60
N PHE A 55 -7.85 -13.65 5.75
CA PHE A 55 -6.98 -14.52 6.54
C PHE A 55 -7.04 -15.95 6.02
N LEU A 56 -5.93 -16.41 5.44
CA LEU A 56 -5.80 -17.70 4.79
C LEU A 56 -4.90 -18.63 5.63
N SER A 57 -5.09 -19.94 5.53
CA SER A 57 -4.09 -20.89 5.99
C SER A 57 -2.86 -20.88 5.08
N ASP A 58 -1.71 -21.38 5.58
CA ASP A 58 -0.49 -21.53 4.78
C ASP A 58 -0.72 -22.31 3.48
N ARG A 59 -1.55 -23.37 3.57
CA ARG A 59 -1.88 -24.20 2.43
C ARG A 59 -2.68 -23.41 1.40
N GLN A 60 -3.77 -22.77 1.83
CA GLN A 60 -4.60 -21.96 0.93
C GLN A 60 -3.79 -20.86 0.23
N PHE A 61 -2.91 -20.16 0.97
CA PHE A 61 -2.07 -19.12 0.38
C PHE A 61 -1.13 -19.68 -0.70
N LYS A 62 -0.50 -20.83 -0.43
CA LYS A 62 0.39 -21.50 -1.40
C LYS A 62 -0.37 -22.06 -2.60
N ASP A 63 -1.55 -22.60 -2.41
CA ASP A 63 -2.41 -23.08 -3.49
C ASP A 63 -2.77 -21.91 -4.42
N LEU A 64 -3.17 -20.75 -3.87
CA LEU A 64 -3.46 -19.53 -4.63
C LEU A 64 -2.22 -18.95 -5.35
N ILE A 65 -1.02 -19.09 -4.78
CA ILE A 65 0.23 -18.76 -5.50
C ILE A 65 0.38 -19.66 -6.74
N ALA A 66 0.21 -20.97 -6.57
CA ALA A 66 0.36 -21.93 -7.66
C ALA A 66 -0.68 -21.73 -8.79
N GLU A 67 -1.87 -21.27 -8.44
CA GLU A 67 -2.95 -20.91 -9.37
C GLU A 67 -2.74 -19.55 -10.06
N GLY A 68 -1.73 -18.74 -9.66
CA GLY A 68 -1.50 -17.39 -10.18
C GLY A 68 -2.61 -16.40 -9.78
N ALA A 69 -3.29 -16.66 -8.66
CA ALA A 69 -4.42 -15.87 -8.19
C ALA A 69 -4.04 -14.50 -7.62
N PHE A 70 -2.76 -14.29 -7.32
CA PHE A 70 -2.26 -13.00 -6.83
C PHE A 70 -1.81 -12.09 -7.97
N VAL A 71 -2.03 -10.79 -7.82
CA VAL A 71 -1.39 -9.74 -8.65
C VAL A 71 0.05 -9.55 -8.20
N GLU A 72 0.24 -9.53 -6.88
CA GLU A 72 1.53 -9.50 -6.20
C GLU A 72 1.43 -10.26 -4.86
N TYR A 73 2.52 -10.77 -4.39
CA TYR A 73 2.68 -11.29 -3.03
C TYR A 73 4.13 -11.18 -2.58
N GLU A 74 4.33 -10.99 -1.28
CA GLU A 74 5.65 -10.90 -0.67
C GLU A 74 5.72 -11.71 0.63
N GLN A 75 6.87 -12.32 0.86
CA GLN A 75 7.19 -12.90 2.16
C GLN A 75 7.86 -11.84 3.03
N VAL A 76 7.08 -11.17 3.87
CA VAL A 76 7.55 -10.06 4.72
C VAL A 76 8.40 -10.57 5.89
N TYR A 77 8.05 -11.73 6.43
CA TYR A 77 8.81 -12.45 7.47
C TYR A 77 8.87 -13.94 7.14
N PRO A 78 9.81 -14.70 7.68
CA PRO A 78 9.85 -16.15 7.47
C PRO A 78 8.50 -16.81 7.73
N GLY A 79 7.93 -17.45 6.69
CA GLY A 79 6.63 -18.11 6.72
C GLY A 79 5.40 -17.19 6.76
N ARG A 80 5.56 -15.86 6.68
CA ARG A 80 4.45 -14.90 6.66
C ARG A 80 4.36 -14.19 5.33
N PHE A 81 3.29 -14.46 4.61
CA PHE A 81 3.00 -13.92 3.30
C PHE A 81 1.89 -12.88 3.38
N TYR A 82 1.98 -11.90 2.50
CA TYR A 82 0.94 -10.92 2.20
C TYR A 82 0.82 -10.82 0.69
N GLY A 83 -0.37 -10.56 0.18
CA GLY A 83 -0.56 -10.43 -1.25
C GLY A 83 -1.94 -9.88 -1.60
N THR A 84 -2.05 -9.39 -2.83
CA THR A 84 -3.28 -8.82 -3.35
C THR A 84 -3.91 -9.79 -4.35
N LEU A 85 -5.13 -10.23 -4.06
CA LEU A 85 -5.87 -11.15 -4.94
C LEU A 85 -6.28 -10.43 -6.23
N ARG A 86 -6.04 -11.08 -7.37
CA ARG A 86 -6.44 -10.58 -8.69
C ARG A 86 -7.94 -10.35 -8.78
N SER A 87 -8.74 -11.26 -8.20
CA SER A 87 -10.20 -11.15 -8.17
C SER A 87 -10.72 -9.93 -7.43
N GLU A 88 -10.04 -9.52 -6.35
CA GLU A 88 -10.37 -8.31 -5.59
C GLU A 88 -10.28 -7.05 -6.46
N ILE A 89 -9.20 -6.94 -7.25
CA ILE A 89 -9.00 -5.78 -8.13
C ILE A 89 -9.91 -5.86 -9.34
N GLN A 90 -9.90 -7.00 -10.05
CA GLN A 90 -10.53 -7.13 -11.35
C GLN A 90 -12.04 -6.91 -11.29
N ASN A 91 -12.71 -7.51 -10.30
CA ASN A 91 -14.16 -7.37 -10.14
C ASN A 91 -14.57 -5.92 -9.90
N ARG A 92 -13.81 -5.16 -9.12
CA ARG A 92 -14.10 -3.75 -8.81
C ARG A 92 -13.80 -2.85 -9.99
N VAL A 93 -12.65 -3.01 -10.63
CA VAL A 93 -12.24 -2.23 -11.81
C VAL A 93 -13.20 -2.46 -12.98
N ASP A 94 -13.58 -3.70 -13.25
CA ASP A 94 -14.53 -4.03 -14.33
C ASP A 94 -15.95 -3.50 -14.04
N SER A 95 -16.31 -3.35 -12.77
CA SER A 95 -17.57 -2.70 -12.35
C SER A 95 -17.51 -1.16 -12.39
N GLY A 96 -16.37 -0.58 -12.77
CA GLY A 96 -16.19 0.86 -12.92
C GLY A 96 -15.70 1.58 -11.65
N HIS A 97 -15.35 0.85 -10.57
CA HIS A 97 -14.85 1.44 -9.32
C HIS A 97 -13.34 1.65 -9.36
N ASN A 98 -12.90 2.78 -8.82
CA ASN A 98 -11.47 3.04 -8.62
C ASN A 98 -10.98 2.29 -7.37
N VAL A 99 -9.85 1.61 -7.49
CA VAL A 99 -9.32 0.75 -6.43
C VAL A 99 -8.01 1.29 -5.91
N ILE A 100 -7.91 1.47 -4.60
CA ILE A 100 -6.67 1.86 -3.92
C ILE A 100 -5.99 0.64 -3.29
N LEU A 101 -4.69 0.50 -3.53
CA LEU A 101 -3.82 -0.53 -2.98
C LEU A 101 -2.84 0.07 -1.98
N ASP A 102 -2.84 -0.46 -0.76
CA ASP A 102 -1.82 -0.22 0.26
C ASP A 102 -0.86 -1.41 0.28
N ILE A 103 0.22 -1.34 -0.49
CA ILE A 103 1.16 -2.45 -0.67
C ILE A 103 2.62 -2.01 -0.44
N ASP A 104 3.50 -2.99 -0.24
CA ASP A 104 4.93 -2.73 -0.10
C ASP A 104 5.55 -2.23 -1.42
N VAL A 105 6.77 -1.69 -1.32
CA VAL A 105 7.41 -1.00 -2.45
C VAL A 105 7.72 -1.91 -3.64
N LYS A 106 8.04 -3.18 -3.41
CA LYS A 106 8.31 -4.13 -4.51
C LYS A 106 7.02 -4.56 -5.18
N GLY A 107 5.99 -4.83 -4.36
CA GLY A 107 4.64 -5.12 -4.83
C GLY A 107 4.12 -3.99 -5.69
N GLY A 108 4.29 -2.73 -5.25
CA GLY A 108 3.89 -1.54 -6.00
C GLY A 108 4.50 -1.47 -7.39
N VAL A 109 5.82 -1.64 -7.49
CA VAL A 109 6.52 -1.67 -8.79
C VAL A 109 6.02 -2.80 -9.68
N ASN A 110 5.81 -4.00 -9.12
CA ASN A 110 5.33 -5.15 -9.89
C ASN A 110 3.91 -4.96 -10.41
N VAL A 111 3.00 -4.42 -9.58
CA VAL A 111 1.62 -4.10 -9.99
C VAL A 111 1.62 -3.02 -11.07
N LYS A 112 2.39 -1.95 -10.88
CA LYS A 112 2.50 -0.88 -11.90
C LYS A 112 2.94 -1.42 -13.26
N ARG A 113 3.92 -2.32 -13.31
CA ARG A 113 4.38 -2.95 -14.55
C ARG A 113 3.29 -3.78 -15.22
N GLN A 114 2.43 -4.46 -14.44
CA GLN A 114 1.34 -5.29 -14.98
C GLN A 114 0.19 -4.44 -15.55
N PHE A 115 -0.18 -3.34 -14.89
CA PHE A 115 -1.34 -2.53 -15.24
C PHE A 115 -1.01 -1.32 -16.12
N GLY A 116 0.26 -0.95 -16.25
CA GLY A 116 0.72 0.12 -17.14
C GLY A 116 0.00 1.44 -16.93
N SER A 117 -0.66 1.94 -17.97
CA SER A 117 -1.42 3.20 -17.96
C SER A 117 -2.76 3.12 -17.21
N ASP A 118 -3.26 1.92 -16.90
CA ASP A 118 -4.49 1.73 -16.12
C ASP A 118 -4.27 1.90 -14.61
N ALA A 119 -3.02 2.09 -14.19
CA ALA A 119 -2.62 2.34 -12.81
C ALA A 119 -1.77 3.60 -12.67
N ILE A 120 -1.95 4.32 -11.56
CA ILE A 120 -1.01 5.33 -11.06
C ILE A 120 -0.28 4.78 -9.84
N SER A 121 1.03 5.02 -9.75
CA SER A 121 1.84 4.62 -8.59
C SER A 121 2.42 5.84 -7.89
N ILE A 122 2.16 5.94 -6.59
CA ILE A 122 2.56 7.05 -5.73
C ILE A 122 3.41 6.51 -4.58
N PHE A 123 4.61 7.04 -4.45
CA PHE A 123 5.53 6.72 -3.36
C PHE A 123 5.49 7.84 -2.31
N ILE A 124 5.17 7.50 -1.06
CA ILE A 124 5.23 8.46 0.05
C ILE A 124 6.61 8.37 0.69
N ALA A 125 7.37 9.45 0.60
CA ALA A 125 8.70 9.55 1.18
C ALA A 125 8.69 10.38 2.49
N PRO A 126 9.58 10.10 3.46
CA PRO A 126 9.83 11.02 4.56
C PRO A 126 10.71 12.18 4.06
N PRO A 127 10.73 13.34 4.74
CA PRO A 127 11.63 14.44 4.39
C PRO A 127 13.12 14.05 4.48
N SER A 128 13.44 13.19 5.44
CA SER A 128 14.76 12.61 5.62
C SER A 128 14.68 11.33 6.46
N ILE A 129 15.76 10.56 6.45
CA ILE A 129 15.91 9.37 7.32
C ILE A 129 15.91 9.77 8.80
N ASP A 130 16.52 10.90 9.14
CA ASP A 130 16.57 11.39 10.52
C ASP A 130 15.18 11.80 11.02
N GLU A 131 14.39 12.45 10.17
CA GLU A 131 13.00 12.78 10.50
C GLU A 131 12.16 11.51 10.67
N LEU A 132 12.35 10.50 9.84
CA LEU A 132 11.69 9.20 10.02
C LEU A 132 12.05 8.56 11.36
N ARG A 133 13.34 8.58 11.74
CA ARG A 133 13.81 8.09 13.04
C ARG A 133 13.14 8.82 14.19
N ASN A 134 13.05 10.16 14.11
CA ASN A 134 12.37 10.98 15.10
C ASN A 134 10.89 10.63 15.23
N ARG A 135 10.19 10.43 14.11
CA ARG A 135 8.78 10.03 14.10
C ARG A 135 8.55 8.65 14.70
N LEU A 136 9.45 7.71 14.44
CA LEU A 136 9.39 6.37 15.04
C LEU A 136 9.61 6.43 16.57
N ARG A 137 10.60 7.20 17.04
CA ARG A 137 10.82 7.45 18.47
C ARG A 137 9.62 8.11 19.15
N GLY A 138 9.03 9.10 18.51
CA GLY A 138 7.88 9.85 19.04
C GLY A 138 6.63 9.00 19.27
N ARG A 139 6.52 7.82 18.64
CA ARG A 139 5.42 6.87 18.88
C ARG A 139 5.55 6.12 20.20
N GLY A 140 6.76 5.98 20.73
CA GLY A 140 7.01 5.34 22.02
C GLY A 140 6.69 3.85 22.11
N SER A 141 6.39 3.19 20.98
CA SER A 141 5.98 1.78 20.91
C SER A 141 7.14 0.83 20.63
N ASP A 142 8.26 1.33 20.12
CA ASP A 142 9.37 0.54 19.64
C ASP A 142 10.63 0.79 20.46
N SER A 143 11.45 -0.23 20.65
CA SER A 143 12.81 -0.09 21.21
C SER A 143 13.76 0.57 20.21
N GLU A 144 14.87 1.14 20.69
CA GLU A 144 15.89 1.74 19.80
C GLU A 144 16.42 0.75 18.76
N GLU A 145 16.56 -0.53 19.12
CA GLU A 145 16.99 -1.58 18.18
C GLU A 145 15.96 -1.81 17.07
N GLU A 146 14.68 -1.84 17.41
CA GLU A 146 13.59 -1.97 16.43
C GLU A 146 13.51 -0.72 15.52
N ILE A 147 13.73 0.47 16.08
CA ILE A 147 13.78 1.73 15.32
C ILE A 147 14.91 1.68 14.29
N GLU A 148 16.14 1.29 14.69
CA GLU A 148 17.27 1.21 13.74
C GLU A 148 17.04 0.13 12.67
N GLN A 149 16.43 -0.99 13.00
CA GLN A 149 16.02 -1.99 12.00
C GLN A 149 15.03 -1.42 10.99
N ARG A 150 14.01 -0.66 11.46
CA ARG A 150 13.02 0.01 10.59
C ARG A 150 13.65 1.09 9.73
N VAL A 151 14.57 1.88 10.28
CA VAL A 151 15.31 2.91 9.56
C VAL A 151 16.19 2.28 8.47
N GLY A 152 16.90 1.20 8.78
CA GLY A 152 17.70 0.45 7.81
C GLY A 152 16.85 -0.10 6.67
N ARG A 153 15.66 -0.64 6.98
CA ARG A 153 14.71 -1.10 5.98
C ARG A 153 14.17 0.06 5.13
N ALA A 154 13.83 1.18 5.75
CA ALA A 154 13.34 2.37 5.05
C ALA A 154 14.39 2.92 4.07
N ALA A 155 15.67 2.93 4.43
CA ALA A 155 16.75 3.33 3.53
C ALA A 155 16.81 2.44 2.27
N PHE A 156 16.62 1.12 2.42
CA PHE A 156 16.49 0.21 1.29
C PHE A 156 15.23 0.49 0.46
N GLU A 157 14.08 0.69 1.10
CA GLU A 157 12.79 0.93 0.44
C GLU A 157 12.78 2.27 -0.33
N LEU A 158 13.48 3.30 0.15
CA LEU A 158 13.67 4.58 -0.54
C LEU A 158 14.40 4.43 -1.88
N GLY A 159 15.21 3.38 -2.06
CA GLY A 159 15.86 3.08 -3.33
C GLY A 159 14.88 2.81 -4.49
N PHE A 160 13.62 2.48 -4.19
CA PHE A 160 12.58 2.19 -5.19
C PHE A 160 11.79 3.42 -5.64
N GLN A 161 11.99 4.59 -5.03
CA GLN A 161 11.20 5.79 -5.34
C GLN A 161 11.24 6.18 -6.81
N GLY A 162 12.35 5.93 -7.51
CA GLY A 162 12.53 6.21 -8.94
C GLY A 162 11.74 5.28 -9.87
N ASP A 163 11.16 4.19 -9.35
CA ASP A 163 10.32 3.26 -10.11
C ASP A 163 8.81 3.61 -10.05
N TYR A 164 8.45 4.69 -9.35
CA TYR A 164 7.08 5.17 -9.20
C TYR A 164 6.80 6.36 -10.13
N ASP A 165 5.54 6.52 -10.52
CA ASP A 165 5.13 7.66 -11.35
C ASP A 165 5.29 8.98 -10.60
N HIS A 166 5.01 8.99 -9.29
CA HIS A 166 5.08 10.18 -8.44
C HIS A 166 5.71 9.85 -7.08
N VAL A 167 6.46 10.81 -6.56
CA VAL A 167 7.01 10.78 -5.19
C VAL A 167 6.47 11.98 -4.44
N VAL A 168 5.73 11.72 -3.37
CA VAL A 168 5.19 12.75 -2.48
C VAL A 168 5.98 12.73 -1.16
N VAL A 169 6.61 13.86 -0.84
CA VAL A 169 7.35 14.00 0.41
C VAL A 169 6.42 14.43 1.54
N ASN A 170 6.17 13.53 2.51
CA ASN A 170 5.36 13.84 3.67
C ASN A 170 6.12 14.74 4.66
N ASN A 171 6.23 16.01 4.33
CA ASN A 171 6.79 17.04 5.18
C ASN A 171 5.79 17.41 6.27
N THR A 172 4.61 17.82 5.86
CA THR A 172 3.43 17.96 6.73
C THR A 172 2.31 17.09 6.20
N LEU A 173 1.53 16.51 7.11
CA LEU A 173 0.46 15.60 6.73
C LEU A 173 -0.60 16.26 5.83
N PRO A 174 -1.09 17.49 6.12
CA PRO A 174 -2.07 18.15 5.26
C PRO A 174 -1.60 18.40 3.82
N GLU A 175 -0.33 18.81 3.64
CA GLU A 175 0.25 19.03 2.32
C GLU A 175 0.36 17.73 1.54
N ALA A 176 0.86 16.67 2.19
CA ALA A 176 0.98 15.35 1.56
C ALA A 176 -0.39 14.77 1.16
N ILE A 177 -1.42 14.92 2.01
CA ILE A 177 -2.79 14.51 1.67
C ILE A 177 -3.29 15.25 0.43
N GLY A 178 -3.18 16.58 0.41
CA GLY A 178 -3.65 17.40 -0.72
C GLY A 178 -2.92 17.07 -2.02
N GLU A 179 -1.62 16.80 -1.98
CA GLU A 179 -0.83 16.42 -3.15
C GLU A 179 -1.26 15.04 -3.68
N VAL A 180 -1.37 14.03 -2.80
CA VAL A 180 -1.83 12.67 -3.19
C VAL A 180 -3.23 12.73 -3.78
N GLU A 181 -4.16 13.43 -3.13
CA GLU A 181 -5.54 13.60 -3.59
C GLU A 181 -5.60 14.26 -4.98
N SER A 182 -4.80 15.30 -5.21
CA SER A 182 -4.70 15.98 -6.51
C SER A 182 -4.19 15.06 -7.62
N LEU A 183 -3.15 14.24 -7.32
CA LEU A 183 -2.60 13.26 -8.26
C LEU A 183 -3.64 12.19 -8.63
N ILE A 184 -4.35 11.66 -7.64
CA ILE A 184 -5.39 10.65 -7.86
C ILE A 184 -6.54 11.25 -8.66
N SER A 185 -7.04 12.43 -8.27
CA SER A 185 -8.13 13.13 -8.99
C SER A 185 -7.77 13.40 -10.44
N GLY A 186 -6.57 13.90 -10.70
CA GLY A 186 -6.06 14.12 -12.06
C GLY A 186 -6.01 12.83 -12.88
N PHE A 187 -5.61 11.72 -12.28
CA PHE A 187 -5.54 10.42 -12.96
C PHE A 187 -6.91 9.81 -13.26
N ILE A 188 -7.86 9.89 -12.33
CA ILE A 188 -9.21 9.33 -12.50
C ILE A 188 -10.00 10.07 -13.58
N ASN A 189 -9.80 11.38 -13.69
CA ASN A 189 -10.55 12.25 -14.59
C ASN A 189 -10.01 12.26 -16.04
N ASN A 190 -8.83 11.70 -16.27
CA ASN A 190 -8.24 11.49 -17.61
C ASN A 190 -8.58 10.08 -18.15
#